data_2eaf49155d6f510ff45dbeaf1b5c887b
#
_entry.id   2eaf49155d6f510ff45dbeaf1b5c887b
#
_cell.length_a   1.000
_cell.length_b   1.000
_cell.length_c   1.000
_cell.angle_alpha   90.00
_cell.angle_beta   90.00
_cell.angle_gamma   90.00
#
_symmetry.space_group_name_H-M   'P 1'
#
loop_
_entity.id
_entity.type
_entity.pdbx_description
1 polymer ?
#
loop_
_entity_poly.entity_id
_entity_poly.type
_entity_poly.pdbx_seq_one_letter_code
_entity_poly.pdbx_strand_id
1 'polypeptide(L)'
;MLSALVFVFVLVIAHACLSMQGMFGRYPHAASAIAALPLLIGPLLLLYLRNILDDAPFTGRDWRHFAPFALALVAWAPYYLQSAEAKLAILQSHTRIPLYIIGFGLVKAVHLGVYLIASYRLVARANRVQPEEKLFRGLRRLTLLLGLGIGIDAVIFVLENIFAGFPVSSDTFGALVMIGFVYGLAHLAMRMPLDYQPAPLSEPEPAKPSYAASQLTPDDSARYLRDLSACMENEHAYRDGELSLEALASRIGMSAHELSQLVNQSCGMNFQEYLNGFRVRDLKTAMRDPLQSGASILELGLAAGFNSKSSLNRAFKKHVGMTPSEFRGGENSE
;
A
#
# COMPACT_ATOMS: atom_id res chain seq x y z
N MET A 1 -7.49 -3.37 -6.79
CA MET A 1 -7.80 -2.16 -6.01
C MET A 1 -7.47 -0.86 -6.76
N LEU A 2 -6.23 -0.69 -7.28
CA LEU A 2 -5.86 0.52 -8.02
C LEU A 2 -6.81 0.81 -9.20
N SER A 3 -7.12 -0.19 -10.03
CA SER A 3 -8.04 -0.04 -11.17
C SER A 3 -9.42 0.43 -10.76
N ALA A 4 -9.95 -0.08 -9.63
CA ALA A 4 -11.23 0.35 -9.09
C ALA A 4 -11.16 1.82 -8.59
N LEU A 5 -10.07 2.21 -7.92
CA LEU A 5 -9.85 3.58 -7.46
C LEU A 5 -9.77 4.56 -8.65
N VAL A 6 -8.98 4.22 -9.68
CA VAL A 6 -8.86 5.03 -10.90
C VAL A 6 -10.21 5.14 -11.61
N PHE A 7 -10.96 4.04 -11.70
CA PHE A 7 -12.29 4.06 -12.30
C PHE A 7 -13.27 5.00 -11.56
N VAL A 8 -13.26 4.98 -10.23
CA VAL A 8 -14.07 5.92 -9.42
C VAL A 8 -13.64 7.37 -9.69
N PHE A 9 -12.34 7.67 -9.76
CA PHE A 9 -11.87 9.01 -10.10
C PHE A 9 -12.31 9.45 -11.50
N VAL A 10 -12.21 8.57 -12.50
CA VAL A 10 -12.68 8.88 -13.87
C VAL A 10 -14.15 9.27 -13.87
N LEU A 11 -15.00 8.53 -13.15
CA LEU A 11 -16.44 8.83 -13.07
C LEU A 11 -16.70 10.18 -12.37
N VAL A 12 -15.99 10.46 -11.28
CA VAL A 12 -16.14 11.73 -10.55
C VAL A 12 -15.66 12.92 -11.40
N ILE A 13 -14.53 12.78 -12.10
CA ILE A 13 -14.02 13.82 -13.00
C ILE A 13 -14.98 14.04 -14.18
N ALA A 14 -15.47 12.96 -14.79
CA ALA A 14 -16.45 13.05 -15.89
C ALA A 14 -17.73 13.78 -15.46
N HIS A 15 -18.22 13.50 -14.24
CA HIS A 15 -19.37 14.22 -13.67
C HIS A 15 -19.09 15.72 -13.50
N ALA A 16 -17.92 16.08 -12.95
CA ALA A 16 -17.55 17.49 -12.81
C ALA A 16 -17.47 18.18 -14.19
N CYS A 17 -16.94 17.53 -15.22
CA CYS A 17 -16.94 18.03 -16.59
C CYS A 17 -18.34 18.26 -17.13
N LEU A 18 -19.30 17.34 -16.87
CA LEU A 18 -20.71 17.50 -17.26
C LEU A 18 -21.38 18.67 -16.50
N SER A 19 -21.06 18.83 -15.22
CA SER A 19 -21.51 19.94 -14.39
C SER A 19 -21.05 21.29 -14.98
N MET A 20 -19.75 21.41 -15.27
CA MET A 20 -19.16 22.64 -15.83
C MET A 20 -19.74 23.03 -17.19
N GLN A 21 -20.16 22.05 -18.00
CA GLN A 21 -20.81 22.28 -19.30
C GLN A 21 -22.31 22.55 -19.21
N GLY A 22 -22.89 22.59 -18.01
CA GLY A 22 -24.34 22.78 -17.82
C GLY A 22 -25.19 21.61 -18.36
N MET A 23 -24.58 20.44 -18.59
CA MET A 23 -25.26 19.31 -19.24
C MET A 23 -26.34 18.65 -18.38
N PHE A 24 -26.43 18.95 -17.10
CA PHE A 24 -27.46 18.40 -16.21
C PHE A 24 -28.87 18.89 -16.54
N GLY A 25 -28.99 20.06 -17.17
CA GLY A 25 -30.26 20.48 -17.73
C GLY A 25 -30.81 19.57 -18.84
N ARG A 26 -29.89 18.94 -19.63
CA ARG A 26 -30.22 17.97 -20.68
C ARG A 26 -30.29 16.54 -20.18
N TYR A 27 -29.49 16.21 -19.16
CA TYR A 27 -29.38 14.86 -18.57
C TYR A 27 -29.56 14.89 -17.06
N PRO A 28 -30.80 15.13 -16.52
CA PRO A 28 -31.03 15.33 -15.09
C PRO A 28 -30.65 14.13 -14.23
N HIS A 29 -30.71 12.91 -14.77
CA HIS A 29 -30.29 11.70 -14.06
C HIS A 29 -28.78 11.67 -13.80
N ALA A 30 -27.97 12.30 -14.64
CA ALA A 30 -26.50 12.35 -14.47
C ALA A 30 -26.11 13.20 -13.28
N ALA A 31 -26.87 14.23 -12.94
CA ALA A 31 -26.57 15.13 -11.82
C ALA A 31 -26.40 14.43 -10.46
N SER A 32 -27.10 13.32 -10.26
CA SER A 32 -27.07 12.57 -9.01
C SER A 32 -26.42 11.19 -9.12
N ALA A 33 -26.13 10.71 -10.34
CA ALA A 33 -25.74 9.33 -10.61
C ALA A 33 -24.53 8.88 -9.76
N ILE A 34 -23.63 9.78 -9.44
CA ILE A 34 -22.39 9.46 -8.70
C ILE A 34 -22.34 10.02 -7.29
N ALA A 35 -23.44 10.54 -6.74
CA ALA A 35 -23.45 11.24 -5.45
C ALA A 35 -22.82 10.43 -4.29
N ALA A 36 -22.93 9.10 -4.32
CA ALA A 36 -22.38 8.21 -3.32
C ALA A 36 -20.93 7.74 -3.64
N LEU A 37 -20.45 7.84 -4.90
CA LEU A 37 -19.14 7.28 -5.30
C LEU A 37 -17.95 7.81 -4.51
N PRO A 38 -17.89 9.08 -4.06
CA PRO A 38 -16.78 9.56 -3.24
C PRO A 38 -16.56 8.76 -1.96
N LEU A 39 -17.59 8.06 -1.44
CA LEU A 39 -17.47 7.18 -0.28
C LEU A 39 -16.59 5.93 -0.55
N LEU A 40 -16.32 5.59 -1.81
CA LEU A 40 -15.44 4.48 -2.18
C LEU A 40 -13.96 4.89 -2.21
N ILE A 41 -13.66 6.19 -2.40
CA ILE A 41 -12.28 6.66 -2.59
C ILE A 41 -11.41 6.33 -1.39
N GLY A 42 -11.85 6.66 -0.19
CA GLY A 42 -11.10 6.42 1.04
C GLY A 42 -10.80 4.93 1.29
N PRO A 43 -11.82 4.06 1.32
CA PRO A 43 -11.61 2.62 1.45
C PRO A 43 -10.68 2.03 0.40
N LEU A 44 -10.90 2.34 -0.89
CA LEU A 44 -10.08 1.82 -1.98
C LEU A 44 -8.62 2.26 -1.87
N LEU A 45 -8.37 3.52 -1.49
CA LEU A 45 -7.02 4.04 -1.27
C LEU A 45 -6.34 3.32 -0.11
N LEU A 46 -7.00 3.19 1.05
CA LEU A 46 -6.44 2.51 2.22
C LEU A 46 -6.12 1.04 1.91
N LEU A 47 -7.06 0.32 1.29
CA LEU A 47 -6.87 -1.10 0.95
C LEU A 47 -5.78 -1.29 -0.11
N TYR A 48 -5.66 -0.37 -1.06
CA TYR A 48 -4.58 -0.37 -2.05
C TYR A 48 -3.21 -0.17 -1.37
N LEU A 49 -3.09 0.83 -0.49
CA LEU A 49 -1.85 1.10 0.23
C LEU A 49 -1.49 -0.04 1.19
N ARG A 50 -2.47 -0.64 1.87
CA ARG A 50 -2.26 -1.81 2.73
C ARG A 50 -1.73 -3.00 1.93
N ASN A 51 -2.28 -3.26 0.75
CA ASN A 51 -1.81 -4.35 -0.10
C ASN A 51 -0.37 -4.13 -0.58
N ILE A 52 0.01 -2.88 -0.96
CA ILE A 52 1.37 -2.58 -1.40
C ILE A 52 2.37 -2.58 -0.25
N LEU A 53 1.99 -2.04 0.90
CA LEU A 53 2.93 -1.77 1.99
C LEU A 53 3.05 -2.95 2.96
N ASP A 54 1.96 -3.64 3.26
CA ASP A 54 1.91 -4.74 4.24
C ASP A 54 1.75 -6.13 3.59
N ASP A 55 1.72 -6.21 2.23
CA ASP A 55 1.41 -7.42 1.46
C ASP A 55 0.12 -8.12 1.95
N ALA A 56 -0.85 -7.33 2.41
CA ALA A 56 -2.09 -7.80 2.97
C ALA A 56 -3.19 -7.87 1.90
N PRO A 57 -3.55 -9.06 1.41
CA PRO A 57 -4.57 -9.22 0.39
C PRO A 57 -5.96 -8.82 0.89
N PHE A 58 -6.88 -8.57 -0.04
CA PHE A 58 -8.28 -8.30 0.26
C PHE A 58 -8.94 -9.52 0.90
N THR A 59 -9.63 -9.31 2.02
CA THR A 59 -10.31 -10.34 2.78
C THR A 59 -11.82 -10.08 2.87
N GLY A 60 -12.60 -11.11 3.23
CA GLY A 60 -14.04 -10.94 3.44
C GLY A 60 -14.43 -9.89 4.51
N ARG A 61 -13.51 -9.63 5.47
CA ARG A 61 -13.73 -8.59 6.49
C ARG A 61 -13.65 -7.17 5.92
N ASP A 62 -13.00 -6.98 4.80
CA ASP A 62 -12.79 -5.67 4.18
C ASP A 62 -14.07 -5.12 3.53
N TRP A 63 -15.08 -5.98 3.27
CA TRP A 63 -16.39 -5.54 2.78
C TRP A 63 -17.08 -4.53 3.69
N ARG A 64 -16.80 -4.56 4.99
CA ARG A 64 -17.32 -3.56 5.95
C ARG A 64 -16.94 -2.12 5.60
N HIS A 65 -15.82 -1.90 4.94
CA HIS A 65 -15.38 -0.58 4.52
C HIS A 65 -16.27 0.03 3.43
N PHE A 66 -17.03 -0.79 2.71
CA PHE A 66 -17.97 -0.38 1.66
C PHE A 66 -19.41 -0.21 2.18
N ALA A 67 -19.68 -0.53 3.46
CA ALA A 67 -20.99 -0.37 4.06
C ALA A 67 -21.52 1.08 3.99
N PRO A 68 -20.72 2.13 4.24
CA PRO A 68 -21.20 3.52 4.11
C PRO A 68 -21.68 3.85 2.68
N PHE A 69 -21.01 3.32 1.66
CA PHE A 69 -21.45 3.48 0.28
C PHE A 69 -22.78 2.76 0.01
N ALA A 70 -22.93 1.51 0.46
CA ALA A 70 -24.15 0.76 0.30
C ALA A 70 -25.33 1.43 1.02
N LEU A 71 -25.11 1.92 2.25
CA LEU A 71 -26.13 2.66 3.01
C LEU A 71 -26.53 3.97 2.30
N ALA A 72 -25.56 4.67 1.73
CA ALA A 72 -25.83 5.88 0.95
C ALA A 72 -26.66 5.58 -0.29
N LEU A 73 -26.41 4.48 -1.01
CA LEU A 73 -27.24 4.10 -2.15
C LEU A 73 -28.68 3.83 -1.74
N VAL A 74 -28.90 3.14 -0.62
CA VAL A 74 -30.26 2.89 -0.09
C VAL A 74 -30.93 4.19 0.34
N ALA A 75 -30.22 5.05 1.06
CA ALA A 75 -30.76 6.32 1.53
C ALA A 75 -31.14 7.27 0.38
N TRP A 76 -30.38 7.26 -0.71
CA TRP A 76 -30.65 8.09 -1.89
C TRP A 76 -31.53 7.41 -2.95
N ALA A 77 -31.92 6.16 -2.75
CA ALA A 77 -32.79 5.44 -3.70
C ALA A 77 -34.08 6.18 -4.06
N PRO A 78 -34.82 6.82 -3.12
CA PRO A 78 -36.00 7.61 -3.47
C PRO A 78 -35.71 8.76 -4.44
N TYR A 79 -34.52 9.39 -4.34
CA TYR A 79 -34.11 10.43 -5.26
C TYR A 79 -33.66 9.87 -6.61
N TYR A 80 -32.93 8.75 -6.62
CA TYR A 80 -32.49 8.10 -7.87
C TYR A 80 -33.67 7.65 -8.72
N LEU A 81 -34.77 7.21 -8.10
CA LEU A 81 -35.98 6.69 -8.77
C LEU A 81 -36.93 7.82 -9.27
N GLN A 82 -36.65 9.10 -8.97
CA GLN A 82 -37.46 10.22 -9.47
C GLN A 82 -37.38 10.35 -11.00
N SER A 83 -38.45 10.87 -11.59
CA SER A 83 -38.50 11.21 -13.03
C SER A 83 -37.49 12.32 -13.39
N ALA A 84 -37.12 12.39 -14.66
CA ALA A 84 -36.27 13.45 -15.19
C ALA A 84 -36.86 14.84 -14.92
N GLU A 85 -38.19 14.99 -15.05
CA GLU A 85 -38.91 16.24 -14.81
C GLU A 85 -38.81 16.67 -13.34
N ALA A 86 -39.02 15.76 -12.38
CA ALA A 86 -38.88 16.06 -10.96
C ALA A 86 -37.45 16.47 -10.60
N LYS A 87 -36.43 15.81 -11.13
CA LYS A 87 -35.02 16.17 -10.94
C LYS A 87 -34.71 17.55 -11.56
N LEU A 88 -35.24 17.82 -12.76
CA LEU A 88 -35.05 19.09 -13.43
C LEU A 88 -35.69 20.26 -12.63
N ALA A 89 -36.89 20.04 -12.10
CA ALA A 89 -37.54 21.02 -11.23
C ALA A 89 -36.71 21.35 -9.98
N ILE A 90 -36.04 20.34 -9.38
CA ILE A 90 -35.13 20.57 -8.25
C ILE A 90 -33.90 21.35 -8.69
N LEU A 91 -33.29 21.01 -9.83
CA LEU A 91 -32.10 21.69 -10.37
C LEU A 91 -32.39 23.17 -10.74
N GLN A 92 -33.59 23.44 -11.21
CA GLN A 92 -34.03 24.80 -11.60
C GLN A 92 -34.60 25.62 -10.42
N SER A 93 -34.96 24.96 -9.31
CA SER A 93 -35.42 25.67 -8.14
C SER A 93 -34.24 26.45 -7.56
N HIS A 94 -34.30 27.78 -7.62
CA HIS A 94 -33.33 28.70 -7.02
C HIS A 94 -33.46 28.78 -5.49
N THR A 95 -34.09 27.77 -4.88
CA THR A 95 -34.21 27.64 -3.43
C THR A 95 -32.86 27.16 -2.87
N ARG A 96 -32.58 27.64 -1.63
CA ARG A 96 -31.38 27.23 -0.91
C ARG A 96 -31.29 25.66 -0.89
N ILE A 97 -30.09 25.14 -1.14
CA ILE A 97 -29.85 23.71 -1.09
C ILE A 97 -30.33 23.15 0.25
N PRO A 98 -31.14 22.09 0.25
CA PRO A 98 -31.65 21.49 1.47
C PRO A 98 -30.54 21.10 2.44
N LEU A 99 -30.71 21.36 3.72
CA LEU A 99 -29.71 21.14 4.75
C LEU A 99 -29.20 19.67 4.78
N TYR A 100 -30.06 18.71 4.40
CA TYR A 100 -29.65 17.29 4.33
C TYR A 100 -28.61 17.01 3.22
N ILE A 101 -28.59 17.80 2.12
CA ILE A 101 -27.57 17.67 1.05
C ILE A 101 -26.23 18.20 1.58
N ILE A 102 -26.25 19.34 2.29
CA ILE A 102 -25.04 19.88 2.92
C ILE A 102 -24.53 18.89 3.97
N GLY A 103 -25.42 18.35 4.82
CA GLY A 103 -25.09 17.33 5.80
C GLY A 103 -24.44 16.09 5.17
N PHE A 104 -24.99 15.61 4.06
CA PHE A 104 -24.40 14.46 3.33
C PHE A 104 -23.02 14.79 2.74
N GLY A 105 -22.83 16.01 2.22
CA GLY A 105 -21.52 16.47 1.75
C GLY A 105 -20.48 16.45 2.86
N LEU A 106 -20.83 16.95 4.05
CA LEU A 106 -19.96 16.94 5.23
C LEU A 106 -19.66 15.50 5.71
N VAL A 107 -20.66 14.61 5.73
CA VAL A 107 -20.45 13.19 6.06
C VAL A 107 -19.45 12.54 5.11
N LYS A 108 -19.54 12.80 3.79
CA LYS A 108 -18.55 12.33 2.80
C LYS A 108 -17.16 12.87 3.10
N ALA A 109 -17.03 14.15 3.41
CA ALA A 109 -15.75 14.78 3.71
C ALA A 109 -15.12 14.19 4.99
N VAL A 110 -15.90 14.02 6.06
CA VAL A 110 -15.43 13.37 7.31
C VAL A 110 -15.02 11.93 7.06
N HIS A 111 -15.85 11.15 6.37
CA HIS A 111 -15.55 9.75 6.02
C HIS A 111 -14.22 9.64 5.26
N LEU A 112 -14.06 10.44 4.20
CA LEU A 112 -12.82 10.45 3.42
C LEU A 112 -11.62 10.91 4.27
N GLY A 113 -11.80 11.91 5.14
CA GLY A 113 -10.78 12.39 6.07
C GLY A 113 -10.27 11.29 7.02
N VAL A 114 -11.17 10.47 7.57
CA VAL A 114 -10.79 9.32 8.41
C VAL A 114 -9.89 8.35 7.65
N TYR A 115 -10.26 8.00 6.41
CA TYR A 115 -9.45 7.10 5.59
C TYR A 115 -8.13 7.72 5.14
N LEU A 116 -8.08 9.02 4.88
CA LEU A 116 -6.85 9.72 4.57
C LEU A 116 -5.90 9.75 5.76
N ILE A 117 -6.41 9.96 6.98
CA ILE A 117 -5.61 9.88 8.21
C ILE A 117 -5.06 8.46 8.38
N ALA A 118 -5.90 7.42 8.19
CA ALA A 118 -5.46 6.03 8.25
C ALA A 118 -4.38 5.72 7.20
N SER A 119 -4.60 6.12 5.95
CA SER A 119 -3.65 5.98 4.84
C SER A 119 -2.33 6.70 5.11
N TYR A 120 -2.40 7.93 5.62
CA TYR A 120 -1.21 8.69 6.01
C TYR A 120 -0.40 8.01 7.12
N ARG A 121 -1.10 7.50 8.16
CA ARG A 121 -0.43 6.77 9.26
C ARG A 121 0.26 5.52 8.76
N LEU A 122 -0.37 4.78 7.86
CA LEU A 122 0.20 3.59 7.24
C LEU A 122 1.47 3.93 6.44
N VAL A 123 1.41 4.94 5.55
CA VAL A 123 2.57 5.39 4.77
C VAL A 123 3.66 6.00 5.67
N ALA A 124 3.29 6.73 6.73
CA ALA A 124 4.24 7.31 7.67
C ALA A 124 4.99 6.22 8.46
N ARG A 125 4.31 5.10 8.80
CA ARG A 125 4.94 3.92 9.39
C ARG A 125 5.96 3.32 8.44
N ALA A 126 5.58 3.09 7.18
CA ALA A 126 6.48 2.61 6.14
C ALA A 126 7.72 3.47 5.97
N ASN A 127 7.54 4.80 5.94
CA ASN A 127 8.64 5.75 5.81
C ASN A 127 9.56 5.81 7.05
N ARG A 128 9.09 5.39 8.23
CA ARG A 128 9.96 5.28 9.43
C ARG A 128 10.85 4.04 9.36
N VAL A 129 10.33 2.94 8.81
CA VAL A 129 11.07 1.69 8.66
C VAL A 129 12.11 1.79 7.54
N GLN A 130 11.78 2.52 6.46
CA GLN A 130 12.65 2.69 5.28
C GLN A 130 12.72 4.18 4.87
N PRO A 131 13.42 5.04 5.63
CA PRO A 131 13.43 6.49 5.41
C PRO A 131 14.13 6.92 4.12
N GLU A 132 15.07 6.11 3.63
CA GLU A 132 15.81 6.38 2.39
C GLU A 132 14.96 6.20 1.13
N GLU A 133 13.79 5.58 1.23
CA GLU A 133 13.00 5.24 0.09
C GLU A 133 12.20 6.44 -0.44
N LYS A 134 12.56 6.87 -1.64
CA LYS A 134 11.91 8.01 -2.33
C LYS A 134 10.41 7.79 -2.52
N LEU A 135 9.98 6.52 -2.68
CA LEU A 135 8.59 6.13 -2.83
C LEU A 135 7.75 6.54 -1.61
N PHE A 136 8.13 6.12 -0.41
CA PHE A 136 7.33 6.39 0.79
C PHE A 136 7.26 7.88 1.11
N ARG A 137 8.33 8.62 0.84
CA ARG A 137 8.31 10.08 0.91
C ARG A 137 7.34 10.70 -0.10
N GLY A 138 7.32 10.16 -1.32
CA GLY A 138 6.40 10.58 -2.37
C GLY A 138 4.95 10.30 -2.01
N LEU A 139 4.63 9.07 -1.62
CA LEU A 139 3.28 8.66 -1.19
C LEU A 139 2.78 9.48 -0.01
N ARG A 140 3.65 9.73 0.99
CA ARG A 140 3.29 10.57 2.15
C ARG A 140 2.93 11.99 1.74
N ARG A 141 3.74 12.63 0.88
CA ARG A 141 3.47 13.97 0.36
C ARG A 141 2.16 13.99 -0.43
N LEU A 142 1.96 13.02 -1.30
CA LEU A 142 0.77 12.91 -2.13
C LEU A 142 -0.50 12.73 -1.30
N THR A 143 -0.46 11.88 -0.26
CA THR A 143 -1.58 11.68 0.66
C THR A 143 -1.88 12.96 1.46
N LEU A 144 -0.87 13.71 1.88
CA LEU A 144 -1.03 15.00 2.55
C LEU A 144 -1.66 16.06 1.63
N LEU A 145 -1.18 16.15 0.38
CA LEU A 145 -1.71 17.10 -0.61
C LEU A 145 -3.16 16.78 -0.95
N LEU A 146 -3.50 15.49 -1.08
CA LEU A 146 -4.89 15.07 -1.26
C LEU A 146 -5.76 15.48 -0.06
N GLY A 147 -5.29 15.23 1.15
CA GLY A 147 -6.01 15.60 2.38
C GLY A 147 -6.23 17.11 2.51
N LEU A 148 -5.21 17.90 2.20
CA LEU A 148 -5.30 19.36 2.18
C LEU A 148 -6.29 19.84 1.11
N GLY A 149 -6.19 19.28 -0.11
CA GLY A 149 -7.10 19.62 -1.20
C GLY A 149 -8.56 19.32 -0.86
N ILE A 150 -8.84 18.16 -0.26
CA ILE A 150 -10.20 17.78 0.17
C ILE A 150 -10.69 18.68 1.32
N GLY A 151 -9.80 19.06 2.24
CA GLY A 151 -10.15 20.01 3.31
C GLY A 151 -10.56 21.38 2.74
N ILE A 152 -9.81 21.89 1.77
CA ILE A 152 -10.14 23.13 1.05
C ILE A 152 -11.45 22.97 0.27
N ASP A 153 -11.64 21.83 -0.42
CA ASP A 153 -12.86 21.53 -1.17
C ASP A 153 -14.10 21.54 -0.27
N ALA A 154 -14.02 20.95 0.92
CA ALA A 154 -15.09 20.96 1.90
C ALA A 154 -15.45 22.39 2.35
N VAL A 155 -14.45 23.26 2.51
CA VAL A 155 -14.67 24.69 2.83
C VAL A 155 -15.34 25.39 1.65
N ILE A 156 -14.85 25.19 0.43
CA ILE A 156 -15.45 25.76 -0.80
C ILE A 156 -16.91 25.30 -0.92
N PHE A 157 -17.18 24.01 -0.71
CA PHE A 157 -18.53 23.45 -0.73
C PHE A 157 -19.47 24.18 0.25
N VAL A 158 -19.03 24.44 1.46
CA VAL A 158 -19.81 25.17 2.46
C VAL A 158 -20.02 26.61 2.03
N LEU A 159 -18.96 27.29 1.56
CA LEU A 159 -19.05 28.71 1.13
C LEU A 159 -19.94 28.88 -0.09
N GLU A 160 -19.86 28.00 -1.08
CA GLU A 160 -20.72 27.99 -2.27
C GLU A 160 -22.19 27.85 -1.91
N ASN A 161 -22.51 27.10 -0.86
CA ASN A 161 -23.88 26.88 -0.41
C ASN A 161 -24.43 28.01 0.52
N ILE A 162 -23.54 28.77 1.17
CA ILE A 162 -23.91 29.88 2.05
C ILE A 162 -24.01 31.20 1.27
N PHE A 163 -23.07 31.45 0.37
CA PHE A 163 -22.95 32.70 -0.35
C PHE A 163 -23.36 32.54 -1.81
N ALA A 164 -24.50 33.11 -2.18
CA ALA A 164 -24.94 33.14 -3.58
C ALA A 164 -23.89 33.84 -4.47
N GLY A 165 -23.50 33.20 -5.57
CA GLY A 165 -22.49 33.74 -6.49
C GLY A 165 -21.05 33.59 -6.03
N PHE A 166 -20.76 32.67 -5.10
CA PHE A 166 -19.38 32.34 -4.75
C PHE A 166 -18.59 31.92 -6.00
N PRO A 167 -17.37 32.48 -6.27
CA PRO A 167 -16.73 32.41 -7.58
C PRO A 167 -16.11 31.06 -7.90
N VAL A 168 -15.98 30.16 -6.93
CA VAL A 168 -15.30 28.86 -7.08
C VAL A 168 -16.29 27.74 -6.79
N SER A 169 -16.46 26.83 -7.74
CA SER A 169 -17.27 25.62 -7.54
C SER A 169 -16.46 24.50 -6.90
N SER A 170 -17.03 23.86 -5.89
CA SER A 170 -16.44 22.67 -5.26
C SER A 170 -16.30 21.52 -6.26
N ASP A 171 -17.26 21.31 -7.20
CA ASP A 171 -17.13 20.29 -8.25
C ASP A 171 -15.86 20.49 -9.08
N THR A 172 -15.58 21.75 -9.48
CA THR A 172 -14.40 22.08 -10.28
C THR A 172 -13.11 21.92 -9.49
N PHE A 173 -13.07 22.44 -8.27
CA PHE A 173 -11.88 22.36 -7.42
C PHE A 173 -11.57 20.92 -7.03
N GLY A 174 -12.56 20.13 -6.61
CA GLY A 174 -12.43 18.72 -6.27
C GLY A 174 -11.93 17.88 -7.45
N ALA A 175 -12.43 18.16 -8.69
CA ALA A 175 -11.94 17.50 -9.89
C ALA A 175 -10.45 17.81 -10.14
N LEU A 176 -10.00 19.05 -9.99
CA LEU A 176 -8.59 19.43 -10.15
C LEU A 176 -7.70 18.75 -9.10
N VAL A 177 -8.14 18.67 -7.85
CA VAL A 177 -7.43 17.93 -6.79
C VAL A 177 -7.28 16.45 -7.16
N MET A 178 -8.34 15.82 -7.67
CA MET A 178 -8.32 14.40 -8.09
C MET A 178 -7.41 14.18 -9.30
N ILE A 179 -7.45 15.06 -10.30
CA ILE A 179 -6.54 15.00 -11.47
C ILE A 179 -5.09 15.09 -11.00
N GLY A 180 -4.78 16.06 -10.14
CA GLY A 180 -3.44 16.22 -9.57
C GLY A 180 -2.97 15.00 -8.80
N PHE A 181 -3.86 14.35 -8.03
CA PHE A 181 -3.56 13.14 -7.30
C PHE A 181 -3.30 11.95 -8.23
N VAL A 182 -4.15 11.72 -9.24
CA VAL A 182 -3.96 10.65 -10.24
C VAL A 182 -2.65 10.84 -11.00
N TYR A 183 -2.36 12.08 -11.43
CA TYR A 183 -1.10 12.41 -12.08
C TYR A 183 0.10 12.15 -11.15
N GLY A 184 0.01 12.54 -9.90
CA GLY A 184 1.04 12.28 -8.89
C GLY A 184 1.28 10.80 -8.65
N LEU A 185 0.21 9.98 -8.59
CA LEU A 185 0.33 8.51 -8.50
C LEU A 185 0.99 7.92 -9.74
N ALA A 186 0.56 8.34 -10.94
CA ALA A 186 1.14 7.88 -12.20
C ALA A 186 2.62 8.25 -12.30
N HIS A 187 2.97 9.50 -11.97
CA HIS A 187 4.36 9.96 -11.94
C HIS A 187 5.22 9.14 -10.96
N LEU A 188 4.67 8.84 -9.77
CA LEU A 188 5.36 8.05 -8.78
C LEU A 188 5.54 6.60 -9.25
N ALA A 189 4.51 6.01 -9.88
CA ALA A 189 4.56 4.67 -10.45
C ALA A 189 5.59 4.55 -11.59
N MET A 190 5.68 5.54 -12.48
CA MET A 190 6.69 5.55 -13.55
C MET A 190 8.14 5.63 -13.05
N ARG A 191 8.34 6.13 -11.84
CA ARG A 191 9.67 6.19 -11.21
C ARG A 191 10.03 4.94 -10.42
N MET A 192 9.10 4.00 -10.27
CA MET A 192 9.40 2.71 -9.66
C MET A 192 10.09 1.81 -10.68
N PRO A 193 11.11 1.05 -10.26
CA PRO A 193 11.59 -0.07 -11.06
C PRO A 193 10.44 -1.04 -11.32
N LEU A 194 10.39 -1.64 -12.52
CA LEU A 194 9.35 -2.59 -12.92
C LEU A 194 9.22 -3.78 -11.95
N ASP A 195 10.31 -4.11 -11.26
CA ASP A 195 10.40 -5.21 -10.30
C ASP A 195 10.31 -4.73 -8.83
N TYR A 196 9.74 -3.53 -8.59
CA TYR A 196 9.65 -3.00 -7.24
C TYR A 196 8.66 -3.80 -6.40
N GLN A 197 9.17 -4.59 -5.47
CA GLN A 197 8.40 -5.16 -4.36
C GLN A 197 8.86 -4.49 -3.07
N PRO A 198 8.00 -3.71 -2.40
CA PRO A 198 8.34 -3.17 -1.08
C PRO A 198 8.64 -4.32 -0.13
N ALA A 199 9.67 -4.16 0.70
CA ALA A 199 9.85 -5.10 1.80
C ALA A 199 8.58 -5.05 2.67
N PRO A 200 8.07 -6.20 3.12
CA PRO A 200 6.95 -6.21 4.05
C PRO A 200 7.25 -5.28 5.23
N LEU A 201 6.28 -4.41 5.54
CA LEU A 201 6.37 -3.50 6.70
C LEU A 201 6.09 -4.23 8.02
N SER A 202 6.10 -5.55 8.02
CA SER A 202 6.24 -6.25 9.28
C SER A 202 7.51 -5.67 9.93
N GLU A 203 7.29 -4.58 10.72
CA GLU A 203 8.19 -4.31 11.81
C GLU A 203 8.42 -5.67 12.48
N PRO A 204 9.64 -6.01 12.86
CA PRO A 204 9.73 -6.89 14.00
C PRO A 204 8.80 -6.20 15.00
N GLU A 205 7.66 -6.82 15.33
CA GLU A 205 6.84 -6.32 16.44
C GLU A 205 7.85 -5.97 17.51
N PRO A 206 7.92 -4.69 18.00
CA PRO A 206 8.73 -4.45 19.16
C PRO A 206 8.20 -5.50 20.11
N ALA A 207 9.03 -6.47 20.46
CA ALA A 207 8.62 -7.57 21.28
C ALA A 207 7.81 -6.90 22.38
N LYS A 208 6.46 -6.95 22.27
CA LYS A 208 5.64 -6.73 23.43
C LYS A 208 6.31 -7.66 24.40
N PRO A 209 6.78 -7.17 25.53
CA PRO A 209 7.24 -8.07 26.55
C PRO A 209 6.02 -8.92 26.92
N SER A 210 5.70 -9.88 26.08
CA SER A 210 4.97 -11.06 26.43
C SER A 210 5.98 -11.81 27.26
N TYR A 211 5.99 -11.47 28.54
CA TYR A 211 6.55 -12.29 29.61
C TYR A 211 5.68 -13.55 29.80
N ALA A 212 5.49 -14.29 28.72
CA ALA A 212 5.46 -15.73 28.75
C ALA A 212 6.82 -16.14 28.19
N ALA A 213 7.83 -16.08 29.01
CA ALA A 213 9.14 -16.59 28.71
C ALA A 213 8.98 -18.01 28.15
N SER A 214 9.24 -18.21 26.86
CA SER A 214 9.68 -19.50 26.37
C SER A 214 10.93 -19.80 27.19
N GLN A 215 10.81 -20.76 28.10
CA GLN A 215 11.90 -21.17 28.99
C GLN A 215 12.84 -22.10 28.19
N LEU A 216 13.40 -21.61 27.07
CA LEU A 216 14.52 -22.29 26.47
C LEU A 216 15.68 -22.19 27.44
N THR A 217 16.06 -23.31 27.99
CA THR A 217 17.28 -23.36 28.81
C THR A 217 18.49 -23.00 27.93
N PRO A 218 19.59 -22.55 28.50
CA PRO A 218 20.82 -22.30 27.71
C PRO A 218 21.25 -23.52 26.88
N ASP A 219 21.05 -24.71 27.42
CA ASP A 219 21.37 -25.97 26.74
C ASP A 219 20.42 -26.26 25.57
N ASP A 220 19.13 -25.99 25.71
CA ASP A 220 18.15 -26.10 24.61
C ASP A 220 18.46 -25.10 23.49
N SER A 221 18.78 -23.86 23.86
CA SER A 221 19.19 -22.82 22.90
C SER A 221 20.43 -23.24 22.09
N ALA A 222 21.44 -23.80 22.76
CA ALA A 222 22.65 -24.29 22.11
C ALA A 222 22.39 -25.51 21.18
N ARG A 223 21.44 -26.39 21.56
CA ARG A 223 21.01 -27.51 20.71
C ARG A 223 20.30 -27.02 19.46
N TYR A 224 19.27 -26.16 19.61
CA TYR A 224 18.52 -25.63 18.47
C TYR A 224 19.36 -24.78 17.54
N LEU A 225 20.36 -24.04 18.04
CA LEU A 225 21.31 -23.32 17.18
C LEU A 225 22.16 -24.27 16.34
N ARG A 226 22.60 -25.42 16.89
CA ARG A 226 23.30 -26.45 16.13
C ARG A 226 22.40 -27.05 15.03
N ASP A 227 21.15 -27.38 15.38
CA ASP A 227 20.19 -27.95 14.44
C ASP A 227 19.84 -26.93 13.33
N LEU A 228 19.69 -25.66 13.68
CA LEU A 228 19.50 -24.56 12.73
C LEU A 228 20.70 -24.40 11.78
N SER A 229 21.92 -24.38 12.34
CA SER A 229 23.15 -24.31 11.54
C SER A 229 23.28 -25.52 10.62
N ALA A 230 23.00 -26.73 11.10
CA ALA A 230 23.03 -27.93 10.29
C ALA A 230 22.04 -27.91 9.12
N CYS A 231 20.81 -27.44 9.38
CA CYS A 231 19.79 -27.29 8.35
C CYS A 231 20.19 -26.24 7.28
N MET A 232 20.84 -25.15 7.70
CA MET A 232 21.30 -24.12 6.78
C MET A 232 22.59 -24.49 6.04
N GLU A 233 23.59 -25.05 6.72
CA GLU A 233 24.93 -25.28 6.16
C GLU A 233 25.05 -26.63 5.44
N ASN A 234 24.41 -27.68 5.96
CA ASN A 234 24.52 -29.04 5.40
C ASN A 234 23.38 -29.35 4.42
N GLU A 235 22.14 -28.95 4.76
CA GLU A 235 20.97 -29.24 3.92
C GLU A 235 20.70 -28.13 2.91
N HIS A 236 21.36 -26.98 3.05
CA HIS A 236 21.16 -25.79 2.21
C HIS A 236 19.70 -25.36 2.10
N ALA A 237 18.94 -25.46 3.22
CA ALA A 237 17.51 -25.16 3.24
C ALA A 237 17.18 -23.75 2.72
N TYR A 238 18.12 -22.82 2.82
CA TYR A 238 17.98 -21.44 2.30
C TYR A 238 17.78 -21.36 0.78
N ARG A 239 18.14 -22.42 0.01
CA ARG A 239 17.94 -22.48 -1.45
C ARG A 239 16.48 -22.68 -1.84
N ASP A 240 15.64 -23.12 -0.91
CA ASP A 240 14.20 -23.14 -1.11
C ASP A 240 13.66 -21.68 -1.08
N GLY A 241 13.21 -21.19 -2.23
CA GLY A 241 12.65 -19.84 -2.37
C GLY A 241 11.41 -19.61 -1.51
N GLU A 242 10.65 -20.66 -1.23
CA GLU A 242 9.41 -20.59 -0.46
C GLU A 242 9.61 -20.89 1.05
N LEU A 243 10.87 -21.02 1.50
CA LEU A 243 11.15 -21.32 2.91
C LEU A 243 10.62 -20.23 3.83
N SER A 244 9.60 -20.56 4.61
CA SER A 244 9.03 -19.69 5.64
C SER A 244 9.65 -19.95 7.03
N LEU A 245 9.44 -19.00 7.95
CA LEU A 245 9.83 -19.16 9.35
C LEU A 245 9.17 -20.39 9.98
N GLU A 246 7.87 -20.59 9.67
CA GLU A 246 7.09 -21.72 10.17
C GLU A 246 7.62 -23.06 9.64
N ALA A 247 7.98 -23.12 8.35
CA ALA A 247 8.51 -24.30 7.72
C ALA A 247 9.87 -24.69 8.33
N LEU A 248 10.77 -23.72 8.54
CA LEU A 248 12.06 -23.96 9.14
C LEU A 248 11.94 -24.34 10.62
N ALA A 249 11.07 -23.66 11.38
CA ALA A 249 10.80 -23.98 12.77
C ALA A 249 10.29 -25.42 12.95
N SER A 250 9.36 -25.84 12.07
CA SER A 250 8.85 -27.22 12.06
C SER A 250 9.95 -28.26 11.77
N ARG A 251 10.90 -27.96 10.87
CA ARG A 251 12.03 -28.85 10.56
C ARG A 251 12.94 -29.12 11.77
N ILE A 252 13.17 -28.11 12.60
CA ILE A 252 14.03 -28.19 13.79
C ILE A 252 13.24 -28.48 15.07
N GLY A 253 11.93 -28.73 14.97
CA GLY A 253 11.08 -29.18 16.07
C GLY A 253 10.76 -28.10 17.12
N MET A 254 10.64 -26.85 16.69
CA MET A 254 10.27 -25.72 17.56
C MET A 254 9.14 -24.88 16.93
N SER A 255 8.55 -23.98 17.70
CA SER A 255 7.56 -23.04 17.19
C SER A 255 8.23 -21.90 16.39
N ALA A 256 7.48 -21.29 15.45
CA ALA A 256 7.96 -20.11 14.72
C ALA A 256 8.36 -18.95 15.63
N HIS A 257 7.62 -18.77 16.74
CA HIS A 257 7.93 -17.74 17.74
C HIS A 257 9.28 -17.98 18.43
N GLU A 258 9.53 -19.21 18.88
CA GLU A 258 10.81 -19.60 19.51
C GLU A 258 11.98 -19.48 18.54
N LEU A 259 11.81 -19.88 17.27
CA LEU A 259 12.85 -19.71 16.24
C LEU A 259 13.15 -18.24 16.00
N SER A 260 12.14 -17.41 15.85
CA SER A 260 12.31 -15.95 15.69
C SER A 260 13.06 -15.33 16.86
N GLN A 261 12.72 -15.73 18.10
CA GLN A 261 13.40 -15.28 19.30
C GLN A 261 14.84 -15.76 19.37
N LEU A 262 15.09 -17.03 19.06
CA LEU A 262 16.42 -17.62 19.05
C LEU A 262 17.35 -16.92 18.06
N VAL A 263 16.91 -16.71 16.82
CA VAL A 263 17.69 -16.00 15.79
C VAL A 263 17.97 -14.56 16.20
N ASN A 264 16.97 -13.86 16.75
CA ASN A 264 17.13 -12.48 17.18
C ASN A 264 18.13 -12.35 18.35
N GLN A 265 18.00 -13.20 19.37
CA GLN A 265 18.88 -13.18 20.54
C GLN A 265 20.30 -13.63 20.24
N SER A 266 20.45 -14.66 19.40
CA SER A 266 21.77 -15.29 19.14
C SER A 266 22.53 -14.62 17.99
N CYS A 267 21.83 -14.12 16.98
CA CYS A 267 22.43 -13.54 15.78
C CYS A 267 22.24 -12.02 15.67
N GLY A 268 21.40 -11.39 16.52
CA GLY A 268 21.14 -9.95 16.50
C GLY A 268 20.38 -9.47 15.27
N MET A 269 19.71 -10.36 14.54
CA MET A 269 19.03 -10.07 13.29
C MET A 269 17.68 -10.80 13.19
N ASN A 270 16.80 -10.36 12.30
CA ASN A 270 15.55 -11.08 12.05
C ASN A 270 15.78 -12.31 11.14
N PHE A 271 14.78 -13.22 11.11
CA PHE A 271 14.84 -14.44 10.30
C PHE A 271 15.14 -14.17 8.81
N GLN A 272 14.54 -13.15 8.22
CA GLN A 272 14.74 -12.83 6.81
C GLN A 272 16.17 -12.34 6.52
N GLU A 273 16.76 -11.59 7.45
CA GLU A 273 18.16 -11.17 7.36
C GLU A 273 19.10 -12.35 7.51
N TYR A 274 18.81 -13.25 8.44
CA TYR A 274 19.55 -14.49 8.65
C TYR A 274 19.55 -15.35 7.39
N LEU A 275 18.37 -15.62 6.84
CA LEU A 275 18.18 -16.39 5.60
C LEU A 275 18.91 -15.75 4.40
N ASN A 276 18.73 -14.44 4.23
CA ASN A 276 19.38 -13.70 3.14
C ASN A 276 20.91 -13.67 3.27
N GLY A 277 21.44 -13.72 4.47
CA GLY A 277 22.88 -13.83 4.70
C GLY A 277 23.48 -15.08 4.07
N PHE A 278 22.81 -16.24 4.20
CA PHE A 278 23.22 -17.50 3.56
C PHE A 278 23.08 -17.42 2.04
N ARG A 279 21.94 -16.94 1.53
CA ARG A 279 21.70 -16.78 0.09
C ARG A 279 22.73 -15.87 -0.59
N VAL A 280 23.09 -14.75 0.06
CA VAL A 280 24.12 -13.84 -0.46
C VAL A 280 25.51 -14.49 -0.44
N ARG A 281 25.82 -15.27 0.58
CA ARG A 281 27.10 -16.00 0.66
C ARG A 281 27.22 -17.03 -0.47
N ASP A 282 26.15 -17.80 -0.70
CA ASP A 282 26.06 -18.79 -1.77
C ASP A 282 26.21 -18.13 -3.16
N LEU A 283 25.48 -17.03 -3.38
CA LEU A 283 25.56 -16.25 -4.61
C LEU A 283 26.96 -15.68 -4.86
N LYS A 284 27.65 -15.18 -3.83
CA LYS A 284 29.04 -14.70 -3.95
C LYS A 284 29.98 -15.84 -4.37
N THR A 285 29.81 -17.03 -3.78
CA THR A 285 30.60 -18.23 -4.14
C THR A 285 30.34 -18.64 -5.58
N ALA A 286 29.05 -18.67 -5.99
CA ALA A 286 28.66 -19.00 -7.36
C ALA A 286 29.20 -18.01 -8.41
N MET A 287 29.23 -16.72 -8.09
CA MET A 287 29.80 -15.70 -8.99
C MET A 287 31.31 -15.80 -9.16
N ARG A 288 32.02 -16.39 -8.19
CA ARG A 288 33.48 -16.64 -8.25
C ARG A 288 33.85 -17.94 -8.93
N ASP A 289 32.88 -18.83 -9.11
CA ASP A 289 33.13 -20.12 -9.77
C ASP A 289 33.32 -19.92 -11.29
N PRO A 290 34.51 -20.24 -11.84
CA PRO A 290 34.77 -20.14 -13.27
C PRO A 290 33.81 -20.99 -14.12
N LEU A 291 33.31 -22.11 -13.58
CA LEU A 291 32.35 -22.99 -14.26
C LEU A 291 30.97 -22.33 -14.44
N GLN A 292 30.67 -21.33 -13.65
CA GLN A 292 29.42 -20.59 -13.70
C GLN A 292 29.56 -19.20 -14.31
N SER A 293 30.70 -18.90 -14.96
CA SER A 293 31.00 -17.60 -15.57
C SER A 293 29.97 -17.18 -16.63
N GLY A 294 29.37 -18.15 -17.34
CA GLY A 294 28.34 -17.91 -18.37
C GLY A 294 26.92 -17.70 -17.83
N ALA A 295 26.66 -18.03 -16.57
CA ALA A 295 25.33 -17.88 -15.97
C ALA A 295 25.01 -16.41 -15.64
N SER A 296 23.77 -15.98 -15.83
CA SER A 296 23.35 -14.65 -15.43
C SER A 296 23.29 -14.51 -13.90
N ILE A 297 23.47 -13.30 -13.37
CA ILE A 297 23.35 -13.01 -11.94
C ILE A 297 21.96 -13.44 -11.41
N LEU A 298 20.93 -13.31 -12.24
CA LEU A 298 19.57 -13.69 -11.85
C LEU A 298 19.45 -15.22 -11.73
N GLU A 299 19.99 -15.99 -12.66
CA GLU A 299 20.00 -17.47 -12.59
C GLU A 299 20.73 -17.96 -11.35
N LEU A 300 21.92 -17.41 -11.06
CA LEU A 300 22.67 -17.72 -9.84
C LEU A 300 21.89 -17.34 -8.58
N GLY A 301 21.19 -16.21 -8.60
CA GLY A 301 20.37 -15.76 -7.48
C GLY A 301 19.15 -16.64 -7.25
N LEU A 302 18.47 -17.08 -8.30
CA LEU A 302 17.36 -18.04 -8.19
C LEU A 302 17.85 -19.38 -7.64
N ALA A 303 19.01 -19.86 -8.09
CA ALA A 303 19.64 -21.08 -7.56
C ALA A 303 20.04 -20.95 -6.08
N ALA A 304 20.41 -19.74 -5.62
CA ALA A 304 20.66 -19.43 -4.22
C ALA A 304 19.39 -19.24 -3.38
N GLY A 305 18.19 -19.37 -3.97
CA GLY A 305 16.90 -19.30 -3.28
C GLY A 305 16.22 -17.93 -3.28
N PHE A 306 16.70 -16.95 -4.05
CA PHE A 306 15.99 -15.69 -4.22
C PHE A 306 14.81 -15.85 -5.20
N ASN A 307 13.64 -15.31 -4.86
CA ASN A 307 12.44 -15.38 -5.72
C ASN A 307 12.38 -14.27 -6.76
N SER A 308 13.20 -13.23 -6.65
CA SER A 308 13.20 -12.12 -7.58
C SER A 308 14.53 -11.37 -7.62
N LYS A 309 14.80 -10.72 -8.77
CA LYS A 309 15.96 -9.85 -8.96
C LYS A 309 16.01 -8.72 -7.92
N SER A 310 14.84 -8.21 -7.52
CA SER A 310 14.74 -7.12 -6.53
C SER A 310 15.15 -7.56 -5.14
N SER A 311 14.68 -8.74 -4.67
CA SER A 311 15.07 -9.29 -3.37
C SER A 311 16.55 -9.62 -3.33
N LEU A 312 17.09 -10.19 -4.42
CA LEU A 312 18.52 -10.45 -4.61
C LEU A 312 19.35 -9.16 -4.48
N ASN A 313 19.05 -8.16 -5.32
CA ASN A 313 19.82 -6.91 -5.35
C ASN A 313 19.81 -6.18 -3.98
N ARG A 314 18.66 -6.15 -3.33
CA ARG A 314 18.51 -5.51 -2.01
C ARG A 314 19.29 -6.25 -0.94
N ALA A 315 19.13 -7.58 -0.85
CA ALA A 315 19.87 -8.39 0.12
C ALA A 315 21.37 -8.29 -0.11
N PHE A 316 21.80 -8.41 -1.36
CA PHE A 316 23.22 -8.34 -1.71
C PHE A 316 23.82 -6.97 -1.36
N LYS A 317 23.15 -5.87 -1.74
CA LYS A 317 23.62 -4.52 -1.41
C LYS A 317 23.66 -4.28 0.11
N LYS A 318 22.69 -4.83 0.86
CA LYS A 318 22.66 -4.72 2.33
C LYS A 318 23.82 -5.46 2.99
N HIS A 319 24.15 -6.69 2.51
CA HIS A 319 25.18 -7.52 3.12
C HIS A 319 26.60 -7.25 2.60
N VAL A 320 26.75 -6.71 1.38
CA VAL A 320 28.05 -6.54 0.70
C VAL A 320 28.41 -5.07 0.50
N GLY A 321 27.42 -4.15 0.59
CA GLY A 321 27.62 -2.72 0.38
C GLY A 321 27.57 -2.24 -1.06
N MET A 322 27.61 -3.15 -2.04
CA MET A 322 27.57 -2.87 -3.47
C MET A 322 26.56 -3.76 -4.20
N THR A 323 26.26 -3.47 -5.46
CA THR A 323 25.36 -4.30 -6.27
C THR A 323 26.04 -5.58 -6.73
N PRO A 324 25.27 -6.66 -7.03
CA PRO A 324 25.83 -7.89 -7.60
C PRO A 324 26.63 -7.67 -8.88
N SER A 325 26.19 -6.74 -9.73
CA SER A 325 26.86 -6.40 -10.99
C SER A 325 28.21 -5.71 -10.75
N GLU A 326 28.29 -4.80 -9.80
CA GLU A 326 29.54 -4.14 -9.39
C GLU A 326 30.52 -5.14 -8.79
N PHE A 327 30.03 -6.06 -7.95
CA PHE A 327 30.84 -7.11 -7.34
C PHE A 327 31.45 -8.04 -8.41
N ARG A 328 30.65 -8.52 -9.38
CA ARG A 328 31.11 -9.38 -10.46
C ARG A 328 32.08 -8.66 -11.43
N GLY A 329 31.84 -7.35 -11.68
CA GLY A 329 32.70 -6.53 -12.53
C GLY A 329 34.06 -6.22 -11.90
N GLY A 330 34.13 -6.05 -10.57
CA GLY A 330 35.37 -5.80 -9.83
C GLY A 330 36.30 -7.02 -9.79
N GLU A 331 35.74 -8.22 -9.69
CA GLU A 331 36.54 -9.48 -9.71
C GLU A 331 37.11 -9.85 -11.10
N ASN A 332 36.50 -9.38 -12.18
CA ASN A 332 37.01 -9.60 -13.54
C ASN A 332 38.14 -8.60 -13.90
N SER A 333 38.51 -7.69 -13.00
CA SER A 333 39.52 -6.63 -13.23
C SER A 333 40.81 -6.86 -12.45
N GLU A 334 40.88 -7.91 -11.63
CA GLU A 334 42.11 -8.44 -10.96
C GLU A 334 42.56 -9.75 -11.64
#